data_215307e7cec71c79c5d1535b27e7e544
#
_entry.id   215307e7cec71c79c5d1535b27e7e544
#
_cell.length_a   1.000
_cell.length_b   1.000
_cell.length_c   1.000
_cell.angle_alpha   90.00
_cell.angle_beta   90.00
_cell.angle_gamma   90.00
#
_symmetry.space_group_name_H-M   'P 1'
#
loop_
_entity.id
_entity.type
_entity.pdbx_description
1 polymer ?
#
loop_
_entity_poly.entity_id
_entity_poly.type
_entity_poly.pdbx_seq_one_letter_code
_entity_poly.pdbx_strand_id
1 'polypeptide(L)'
;MTLIDISPALSPSIAVFPGDSPLTREVLLDLRNDDNLTLSTLRSTVHIGSHLDAPSHYDAEGDTIDAVDLQRCIGPCDVMRIDVERGSVIEELPRDPREERLILATGTHPDPQHWGGDFAGIDPGLIEQLSAAGVRLLGVDTPSVDVASSKDLPAHDACRRTGILILE
;
A
#
# COMPACT_ATOMS: atom_id res chain seq x y z
N MET A 1 3.08 -22.83 13.71
CA MET A 1 2.81 -21.74 12.73
C MET A 1 3.61 -20.53 13.20
N THR A 2 4.45 -19.95 12.36
CA THR A 2 5.23 -18.76 12.68
C THR A 2 4.48 -17.54 12.13
N LEU A 3 4.22 -16.53 12.96
CA LEU A 3 3.70 -15.24 12.54
C LEU A 3 4.90 -14.34 12.20
N ILE A 4 4.87 -13.71 11.03
CA ILE A 4 5.90 -12.77 10.58
C ILE A 4 5.22 -11.44 10.28
N ASP A 5 5.65 -10.38 10.97
CA ASP A 5 5.24 -9.01 10.64
C ASP A 5 6.11 -8.50 9.49
N ILE A 6 5.46 -8.12 8.39
CA ILE A 6 6.12 -7.56 7.20
C ILE A 6 5.84 -6.06 7.02
N SER A 7 5.14 -5.44 7.98
CA SER A 7 4.85 -4.00 7.96
C SER A 7 6.05 -3.18 8.44
N PRO A 8 6.36 -2.03 7.83
CA PRO A 8 7.35 -1.11 8.39
C PRO A 8 6.85 -0.51 9.71
N ALA A 9 7.77 -0.29 10.65
CA ALA A 9 7.44 0.37 11.90
C ALA A 9 7.00 1.82 11.65
N LEU A 10 5.81 2.19 12.13
CA LEU A 10 5.35 3.58 12.09
C LEU A 10 6.11 4.41 13.12
N SER A 11 6.83 5.41 12.64
CA SER A 11 7.58 6.36 13.46
C SER A 11 7.63 7.73 12.78
N PRO A 12 8.01 8.80 13.50
CA PRO A 12 8.16 10.11 12.87
C PRO A 12 9.21 10.19 11.75
N SER A 13 10.05 9.16 11.60
CA SER A 13 11.04 9.08 10.52
C SER A 13 10.56 8.32 9.28
N ILE A 14 9.36 7.70 9.33
CA ILE A 14 8.82 7.04 8.12
C ILE A 14 8.54 8.07 7.03
N ALA A 15 8.94 7.77 5.82
CA ALA A 15 8.66 8.64 4.70
C ALA A 15 7.16 8.63 4.36
N VAL A 16 6.65 9.77 3.94
CA VAL A 16 5.31 9.92 3.38
C VAL A 16 5.43 10.50 1.97
N PHE A 17 4.36 10.40 1.19
CA PHE A 17 4.34 10.97 -0.16
C PHE A 17 4.65 12.49 -0.10
N PRO A 18 5.46 13.05 -1.03
CA PRO A 18 5.83 14.47 -1.02
C PRO A 18 4.61 15.39 -1.03
N GLY A 19 4.52 16.24 -0.01
CA GLY A 19 3.40 17.16 0.20
C GLY A 19 2.36 16.66 1.21
N ASP A 20 2.45 15.41 1.63
CA ASP A 20 1.55 14.83 2.63
C ASP A 20 1.98 15.14 4.07
N SER A 21 1.09 14.87 5.03
CA SER A 21 1.32 15.14 6.45
C SER A 21 2.18 14.05 7.08
N PRO A 22 3.39 14.36 7.59
CA PRO A 22 4.23 13.37 8.27
C PRO A 22 3.59 12.92 9.59
N LEU A 23 4.00 11.74 10.08
CA LEU A 23 3.58 11.27 11.39
C LEU A 23 4.19 12.12 12.49
N THR A 24 3.34 12.68 13.31
CA THR A 24 3.74 13.41 14.54
C THR A 24 3.03 12.81 15.75
N ARG A 25 3.72 12.82 16.89
CA ARG A 25 3.16 12.42 18.18
C ARG A 25 3.32 13.56 19.18
N GLU A 26 2.21 14.03 19.71
CA GLU A 26 2.14 14.96 20.82
C GLU A 26 1.83 14.15 22.11
N VAL A 27 2.71 14.23 23.10
CA VAL A 27 2.49 13.60 24.40
C VAL A 27 1.73 14.60 25.29
N LEU A 28 0.51 14.25 25.66
CA LEU A 28 -0.36 15.09 26.49
C LEU A 28 -0.14 14.83 27.98
N LEU A 29 0.04 13.55 28.36
CA LEU A 29 0.35 13.11 29.72
C LEU A 29 1.47 12.05 29.65
N ASP A 30 2.33 11.97 30.67
CA ASP A 30 3.44 11.02 30.72
C ASP A 30 3.67 10.52 32.16
N LEU A 31 3.58 9.22 32.38
CA LEU A 31 3.93 8.58 33.67
C LEU A 31 5.32 8.96 34.19
N ARG A 32 6.25 9.32 33.30
CA ARG A 32 7.59 9.78 33.68
C ARG A 32 7.59 11.20 34.26
N ASN A 33 6.51 11.93 34.12
CA ASN A 33 6.30 13.28 34.66
C ASN A 33 5.28 13.28 35.79
N ASP A 34 5.12 12.15 36.49
CA ASP A 34 4.20 11.96 37.60
C ASP A 34 2.70 12.06 37.25
N ASP A 35 2.36 11.97 35.95
CA ASP A 35 0.98 11.80 35.53
C ASP A 35 0.47 10.39 35.85
N ASN A 36 -0.84 10.20 35.95
CA ASN A 36 -1.47 8.92 36.27
C ASN A 36 -1.55 7.93 35.10
N LEU A 37 -1.23 8.37 33.86
CA LEU A 37 -1.17 7.56 32.65
C LEU A 37 -0.31 8.26 31.58
N THR A 38 0.01 7.55 30.50
CA THR A 38 0.60 8.16 29.31
C THR A 38 -0.46 8.29 28.22
N LEU A 39 -0.70 9.52 27.76
CA LEU A 39 -1.66 9.86 26.71
C LEU A 39 -0.97 10.63 25.60
N SER A 40 -1.27 10.30 24.36
CA SER A 40 -0.70 10.97 23.20
C SER A 40 -1.73 11.14 22.10
N THR A 41 -1.55 12.19 21.31
CA THR A 41 -2.25 12.42 20.04
C THR A 41 -1.33 12.07 18.88
N LEU A 42 -1.85 11.39 17.87
CA LEU A 42 -1.15 11.16 16.59
C LEU A 42 -1.80 12.00 15.50
N ARG A 43 -0.96 12.58 14.66
CA ARG A 43 -1.38 13.25 13.43
C ARG A 43 -0.52 12.72 12.29
N SER A 44 -1.16 12.31 11.18
CA SER A 44 -0.50 11.75 10.02
C SER A 44 -1.40 11.83 8.80
N THR A 45 -0.86 11.61 7.59
CA THR A 45 -1.65 11.12 6.46
C THR A 45 -2.24 9.75 6.81
N VAL A 46 -3.29 9.33 6.11
CA VAL A 46 -3.81 7.95 6.20
C VAL A 46 -3.00 6.98 5.34
N HIS A 47 -2.29 7.49 4.32
CA HIS A 47 -1.38 6.74 3.45
C HIS A 47 0.02 6.71 4.07
N ILE A 48 0.22 5.83 5.07
CA ILE A 48 1.48 5.72 5.81
C ILE A 48 1.80 4.28 6.17
N GLY A 49 3.03 3.87 5.89
CA GLY A 49 3.47 2.49 6.10
C GLY A 49 2.65 1.52 5.28
N SER A 50 2.53 0.26 5.70
CA SER A 50 1.64 -0.67 5.01
C SER A 50 0.18 -0.34 5.32
N HIS A 51 -0.60 -0.08 4.30
CA HIS A 51 -2.00 0.28 4.41
C HIS A 51 -2.81 -0.24 3.22
N LEU A 52 -4.12 -0.27 3.38
CA LEU A 52 -5.07 -0.58 2.32
C LEU A 52 -5.72 0.72 1.85
N ASP A 53 -5.71 0.95 0.56
CA ASP A 53 -6.45 2.05 -0.03
C ASP A 53 -7.96 1.78 0.01
N ALA A 54 -8.71 2.72 0.54
CA ALA A 54 -10.15 2.70 0.37
C ALA A 54 -10.51 3.02 -1.08
N PRO A 55 -11.50 2.35 -1.70
CA PRO A 55 -11.97 2.72 -3.03
C PRO A 55 -12.30 4.21 -3.19
N SER A 56 -12.79 4.86 -2.13
CA SER A 56 -13.07 6.30 -2.09
C SER A 56 -11.83 7.19 -2.22
N HIS A 57 -10.62 6.63 -2.16
CA HIS A 57 -9.40 7.38 -2.41
C HIS A 57 -9.28 7.81 -3.89
N TYR A 58 -9.71 6.94 -4.81
CA TYR A 58 -9.57 7.15 -6.26
C TYR A 58 -10.91 7.04 -7.03
N ASP A 59 -12.04 6.89 -6.31
CA ASP A 59 -13.39 6.88 -6.88
C ASP A 59 -14.34 7.69 -5.98
N ALA A 60 -14.95 8.74 -6.52
CA ALA A 60 -15.89 9.58 -5.77
C ALA A 60 -17.13 8.83 -5.25
N GLU A 61 -17.51 7.73 -5.93
CA GLU A 61 -18.63 6.86 -5.54
C GLU A 61 -18.13 5.57 -4.86
N GLY A 62 -16.83 5.48 -4.60
CA GLY A 62 -16.19 4.29 -4.00
C GLY A 62 -16.49 4.15 -2.51
N ASP A 63 -16.46 2.91 -2.05
CA ASP A 63 -16.63 2.57 -0.63
C ASP A 63 -15.53 3.19 0.24
N THR A 64 -15.90 3.67 1.42
CA THR A 64 -14.97 4.06 2.47
C THR A 64 -14.35 2.83 3.13
N ILE A 65 -13.21 2.99 3.83
CA ILE A 65 -12.45 1.85 4.37
C ILE A 65 -13.24 0.98 5.34
N ASP A 66 -14.19 1.56 6.07
CA ASP A 66 -15.08 0.86 7.02
C ASP A 66 -16.14 0.00 6.32
N ALA A 67 -16.42 0.23 5.04
CA ALA A 67 -17.33 -0.57 4.22
C ALA A 67 -16.63 -1.71 3.46
N VAL A 68 -15.30 -1.72 3.42
CA VAL A 68 -14.53 -2.77 2.72
C VAL A 68 -14.72 -4.12 3.42
N ASP A 69 -15.11 -5.15 2.66
CA ASP A 69 -15.23 -6.51 3.18
C ASP A 69 -13.85 -7.08 3.55
N LEU A 70 -13.61 -7.29 4.84
CA LEU A 70 -12.36 -7.83 5.38
C LEU A 70 -12.02 -9.22 4.86
N GLN A 71 -12.99 -10.01 4.41
CA GLN A 71 -12.75 -11.33 3.81
C GLN A 71 -11.87 -11.24 2.56
N ARG A 72 -11.91 -10.10 1.86
CA ARG A 72 -11.05 -9.84 0.71
C ARG A 72 -9.57 -9.69 1.10
N CYS A 73 -9.30 -9.27 2.34
CA CYS A 73 -7.96 -8.97 2.85
C CYS A 73 -7.32 -10.16 3.59
N ILE A 74 -8.11 -11.16 4.00
CA ILE A 74 -7.66 -12.27 4.85
C ILE A 74 -7.76 -13.60 4.10
N GLY A 75 -6.68 -14.37 4.05
CA GLY A 75 -6.64 -15.71 3.45
C GLY A 75 -5.30 -16.05 2.81
N PRO A 76 -5.24 -17.14 2.04
CA PRO A 76 -4.07 -17.48 1.26
C PRO A 76 -3.63 -16.33 0.37
N CYS A 77 -2.32 -16.12 0.29
CA CYS A 77 -1.73 -15.04 -0.49
C CYS A 77 -0.55 -15.59 -1.29
N ASP A 78 -0.49 -15.22 -2.56
CA ASP A 78 0.66 -15.50 -3.41
C ASP A 78 1.63 -14.31 -3.35
N VAL A 79 2.90 -14.58 -3.09
CA VAL A 79 3.96 -13.55 -3.11
C VAL A 79 4.87 -13.84 -4.29
N MET A 80 4.99 -12.87 -5.20
CA MET A 80 5.86 -12.98 -6.38
C MET A 80 6.98 -11.95 -6.32
N ARG A 81 8.20 -12.44 -6.48
CA ARG A 81 9.34 -11.55 -6.72
C ARG A 81 9.35 -11.15 -8.19
N ILE A 82 9.43 -9.85 -8.43
CA ILE A 82 9.48 -9.25 -9.76
C ILE A 82 10.85 -8.61 -9.94
N ASP A 83 11.54 -9.00 -10.99
CA ASP A 83 12.80 -8.37 -11.39
C ASP A 83 12.46 -7.21 -12.34
N VAL A 84 12.50 -6.00 -11.80
CA VAL A 84 12.10 -4.78 -12.51
C VAL A 84 12.98 -3.61 -12.06
N GLU A 85 13.27 -2.69 -12.97
CA GLU A 85 14.04 -1.48 -12.68
C GLU A 85 13.15 -0.43 -11.99
N ARG A 86 13.79 0.43 -11.18
CA ARG A 86 13.12 1.58 -10.56
C ARG A 86 12.58 2.52 -11.63
N GLY A 87 11.35 3.01 -11.43
CA GLY A 87 10.67 3.92 -12.37
C GLY A 87 10.08 3.23 -13.60
N SER A 88 10.23 1.90 -13.71
CA SER A 88 9.60 1.11 -14.78
C SER A 88 8.19 0.66 -14.40
N VAL A 89 7.47 0.17 -15.39
CA VAL A 89 6.11 -0.38 -15.24
C VAL A 89 6.16 -1.89 -15.44
N ILE A 90 5.51 -2.65 -14.56
CA ILE A 90 5.39 -4.11 -14.64
C ILE A 90 4.29 -4.43 -15.64
N GLU A 91 4.64 -4.94 -16.81
CA GLU A 91 3.71 -5.27 -17.89
C GLU A 91 3.27 -6.74 -17.88
N GLU A 92 4.08 -7.63 -17.28
CA GLU A 92 3.82 -9.06 -17.23
C GLU A 92 4.33 -9.69 -15.93
N LEU A 93 3.76 -10.82 -15.55
CA LEU A 93 4.22 -11.61 -14.42
C LEU A 93 5.05 -12.82 -14.89
N PRO A 94 5.98 -13.31 -14.06
CA PRO A 94 6.78 -14.52 -14.39
C PRO A 94 5.93 -15.81 -14.45
N ARG A 95 4.72 -15.79 -13.91
CA ARG A 95 3.73 -16.87 -13.92
C ARG A 95 2.35 -16.35 -13.54
N ASP A 96 1.33 -17.15 -13.77
CA ASP A 96 -0.02 -16.87 -13.30
C ASP A 96 -0.11 -16.84 -11.77
N PRO A 97 -0.96 -15.97 -11.19
CA PRO A 97 -1.25 -15.96 -9.76
C PRO A 97 -1.96 -17.26 -9.33
N ARG A 98 -1.68 -17.72 -8.11
CA ARG A 98 -2.24 -18.96 -7.55
C ARG A 98 -3.38 -18.70 -6.57
N GLU A 99 -3.49 -17.48 -6.11
CA GLU A 99 -4.42 -17.07 -5.05
C GLU A 99 -5.13 -15.78 -5.43
N GLU A 100 -6.25 -15.51 -4.80
CA GLU A 100 -7.02 -14.28 -5.00
C GLU A 100 -6.32 -13.03 -4.45
N ARG A 101 -5.30 -13.22 -3.60
CA ARG A 101 -4.46 -12.17 -3.03
C ARG A 101 -3.06 -12.33 -3.57
N LEU A 102 -2.55 -11.28 -4.17
CA LEU A 102 -1.24 -11.26 -4.79
C LEU A 102 -0.41 -10.11 -4.22
N ILE A 103 0.80 -10.39 -3.78
CA ILE A 103 1.78 -9.37 -3.41
C ILE A 103 2.95 -9.44 -4.37
N LEU A 104 3.31 -8.31 -4.97
CA LEU A 104 4.45 -8.15 -5.85
C LEU A 104 5.61 -7.54 -5.06
N ALA A 105 6.69 -8.32 -4.91
CA ALA A 105 7.90 -7.88 -4.23
C ALA A 105 8.94 -7.43 -5.28
N THR A 106 9.03 -6.13 -5.49
CA THR A 106 9.88 -5.51 -6.52
C THR A 106 11.26 -5.15 -5.99
N GLY A 107 11.37 -4.84 -4.68
CA GLY A 107 12.58 -4.30 -4.06
C GLY A 107 12.96 -2.90 -4.55
N THR A 108 12.07 -2.19 -5.26
CA THR A 108 12.37 -0.88 -5.84
C THR A 108 12.21 0.28 -4.87
N HIS A 109 11.59 0.03 -3.68
CA HIS A 109 11.50 0.97 -2.56
C HIS A 109 11.98 0.29 -1.25
N PRO A 110 13.28 0.02 -1.08
CA PRO A 110 13.77 -0.84 -0.01
C PRO A 110 13.87 -0.16 1.37
N ASP A 111 13.82 1.17 1.44
CA ASP A 111 13.95 1.94 2.68
C ASP A 111 12.68 2.77 2.94
N PRO A 112 11.82 2.33 3.88
CA PRO A 112 10.58 3.06 4.18
C PRO A 112 10.80 4.38 4.93
N GLN A 113 12.04 4.70 5.33
CA GLN A 113 12.36 5.96 6.00
C GLN A 113 12.85 7.03 5.01
N HIS A 114 13.12 6.65 3.77
CA HIS A 114 13.65 7.55 2.77
C HIS A 114 12.78 7.56 1.52
N TRP A 115 12.22 8.73 1.18
CA TRP A 115 11.53 8.91 -0.09
C TRP A 115 12.54 8.86 -1.24
N GLY A 116 12.59 7.72 -1.92
CA GLY A 116 13.55 7.49 -3.01
C GLY A 116 13.17 8.10 -4.36
N GLY A 117 11.96 8.64 -4.47
CA GLY A 117 11.41 9.18 -5.72
C GLY A 117 10.87 8.08 -6.62
N ASP A 118 11.73 7.48 -7.43
CA ASP A 118 11.30 6.46 -8.38
C ASP A 118 11.11 5.09 -7.72
N PHE A 119 10.06 4.40 -8.12
CA PHE A 119 9.74 3.01 -7.80
C PHE A 119 8.94 2.40 -8.96
N ALA A 120 8.80 1.06 -8.98
CA ALA A 120 8.06 0.37 -10.02
C ALA A 120 6.55 0.58 -9.86
N GLY A 121 5.87 0.85 -10.97
CA GLY A 121 4.41 0.83 -11.07
C GLY A 121 3.90 -0.42 -11.79
N ILE A 122 2.58 -0.50 -12.00
CA ILE A 122 1.92 -1.64 -12.65
C ILE A 122 1.17 -1.16 -13.88
N ASP A 123 1.26 -1.92 -14.96
CA ASP A 123 0.52 -1.65 -16.18
C ASP A 123 -0.99 -1.85 -15.96
N PRO A 124 -1.86 -0.93 -16.41
CA PRO A 124 -3.31 -1.07 -16.27
C PRO A 124 -3.86 -2.34 -16.93
N GLY A 125 -3.30 -2.74 -18.07
CA GLY A 125 -3.71 -3.96 -18.78
C GLY A 125 -3.34 -5.22 -17.99
N LEU A 126 -2.22 -5.21 -17.26
CA LEU A 126 -1.88 -6.30 -16.33
C LEU A 126 -2.91 -6.38 -15.20
N ILE A 127 -3.34 -5.25 -14.61
CA ILE A 127 -4.38 -5.23 -13.57
C ILE A 127 -5.68 -5.84 -14.08
N GLU A 128 -6.09 -5.52 -15.30
CA GLU A 128 -7.28 -6.11 -15.94
C GLU A 128 -7.12 -7.63 -16.12
N GLN A 129 -5.95 -8.11 -16.54
CA GLN A 129 -5.66 -9.54 -16.65
C GLN A 129 -5.69 -10.24 -15.27
N LEU A 130 -5.14 -9.60 -14.24
CA LEU A 130 -5.18 -10.12 -12.86
C LEU A 130 -6.61 -10.25 -12.34
N SER A 131 -7.46 -9.25 -12.60
CA SER A 131 -8.87 -9.33 -12.26
C SER A 131 -9.58 -10.47 -12.97
N ALA A 132 -9.32 -10.66 -14.27
CA ALA A 132 -9.87 -11.77 -15.05
C ALA A 132 -9.38 -13.14 -14.54
N ALA A 133 -8.16 -13.20 -13.99
CA ALA A 133 -7.60 -14.39 -13.34
C ALA A 133 -8.12 -14.63 -11.91
N GLY A 134 -8.97 -13.74 -11.39
CA GLY A 134 -9.62 -13.87 -10.08
C GLY A 134 -8.90 -13.18 -8.92
N VAL A 135 -7.88 -12.37 -9.17
CA VAL A 135 -7.23 -11.56 -8.13
C VAL A 135 -8.21 -10.50 -7.62
N ARG A 136 -8.30 -10.37 -6.29
CA ARG A 136 -9.20 -9.45 -5.57
C ARG A 136 -8.46 -8.41 -4.75
N LEU A 137 -7.22 -8.72 -4.37
CA LEU A 137 -6.32 -7.81 -3.66
C LEU A 137 -4.94 -7.88 -4.30
N LEU A 138 -4.41 -6.74 -4.65
CA LEU A 138 -3.07 -6.55 -5.20
C LEU A 138 -2.24 -5.73 -4.21
N GLY A 139 -1.18 -6.34 -3.68
CA GLY A 139 -0.21 -5.69 -2.81
C GLY A 139 1.09 -5.41 -3.54
N VAL A 140 1.75 -4.33 -3.14
CA VAL A 140 3.07 -3.93 -3.62
C VAL A 140 3.99 -3.54 -2.47
N ASP A 141 5.30 -3.62 -2.66
CA ASP A 141 6.32 -3.12 -1.73
C ASP A 141 6.79 -1.70 -2.11
N THR A 142 5.93 -0.97 -2.79
CA THR A 142 6.16 0.42 -3.24
C THR A 142 5.09 1.34 -2.66
N PRO A 143 5.36 2.65 -2.54
CA PRO A 143 4.38 3.62 -2.01
C PRO A 143 3.17 3.88 -2.91
N SER A 144 3.09 3.25 -4.08
CA SER A 144 1.96 3.34 -5.00
C SER A 144 2.01 2.24 -6.06
N VAL A 145 0.86 1.84 -6.59
CA VAL A 145 0.74 1.00 -7.80
C VAL A 145 1.05 1.77 -9.08
N ASP A 146 1.00 3.10 -9.07
CA ASP A 146 1.47 3.97 -10.16
C ASP A 146 2.89 4.47 -9.87
N VAL A 147 3.69 4.70 -10.91
CA VAL A 147 5.04 5.31 -10.74
C VAL A 147 4.94 6.70 -10.11
N ALA A 148 5.96 7.11 -9.37
CA ALA A 148 5.97 8.36 -8.60
C ALA A 148 5.68 9.62 -9.44
N SER A 149 6.02 9.62 -10.72
CA SER A 149 5.79 10.73 -11.64
C SER A 149 4.41 10.75 -12.29
N SER A 150 3.59 9.71 -12.08
CA SER A 150 2.25 9.61 -12.67
C SER A 150 1.34 10.73 -12.16
N LYS A 151 0.57 11.31 -13.05
CA LYS A 151 -0.45 12.33 -12.74
C LYS A 151 -1.86 11.84 -12.99
N ASP A 152 -2.00 10.91 -13.92
CA ASP A 152 -3.30 10.41 -14.38
C ASP A 152 -3.68 9.11 -13.65
N LEU A 153 -2.79 8.54 -12.87
CA LEU A 153 -2.97 7.35 -12.02
C LEU A 153 -3.67 6.18 -12.77
N PRO A 154 -3.12 5.73 -13.90
CA PRO A 154 -3.79 4.73 -14.72
C PRO A 154 -3.94 3.36 -14.06
N ALA A 155 -3.01 2.97 -13.16
CA ALA A 155 -3.13 1.73 -12.39
C ALA A 155 -4.25 1.82 -11.35
N HIS A 156 -4.38 2.95 -10.63
CA HIS A 156 -5.52 3.18 -9.74
C HIS A 156 -6.84 3.15 -10.49
N ASP A 157 -6.91 3.79 -11.70
CA ASP A 157 -8.14 3.73 -12.50
C ASP A 157 -8.47 2.30 -12.96
N ALA A 158 -7.48 1.48 -13.28
CA ALA A 158 -7.69 0.07 -13.58
C ALA A 158 -8.20 -0.71 -12.35
N CYS A 159 -7.65 -0.44 -11.16
CA CYS A 159 -8.15 -1.01 -9.89
C CYS A 159 -9.60 -0.57 -9.63
N ARG A 160 -9.92 0.70 -9.86
CA ARG A 160 -11.30 1.20 -9.78
C ARG A 160 -12.26 0.44 -10.69
N ARG A 161 -11.91 0.27 -11.97
CA ARG A 161 -12.75 -0.44 -12.96
C ARG A 161 -12.92 -1.91 -12.66
N THR A 162 -11.90 -2.56 -12.13
CA THR A 162 -11.88 -4.01 -11.86
C THR A 162 -12.34 -4.36 -10.46
N GLY A 163 -12.36 -3.39 -9.55
CA GLY A 163 -12.67 -3.58 -8.15
C GLY A 163 -11.57 -4.30 -7.37
N ILE A 164 -10.34 -4.40 -7.89
CA ILE A 164 -9.19 -4.92 -7.13
C ILE A 164 -8.85 -3.92 -6.01
N LEU A 165 -8.69 -4.43 -4.78
CA LEU A 165 -8.18 -3.63 -3.65
C LEU A 165 -6.67 -3.46 -3.75
N ILE A 166 -6.17 -2.30 -3.32
CA ILE A 166 -4.76 -1.95 -3.33
C ILE A 166 -4.21 -2.01 -1.90
N LEU A 167 -3.09 -2.72 -1.70
CA LEU A 167 -2.28 -2.76 -0.48
C LEU A 167 -0.89 -2.21 -0.81
N GLU A 168 -0.49 -1.13 -0.15
CA GLU A 168 0.78 -0.43 -0.38
C GLU A 168 1.66 -0.37 0.86
#